data_afc319ce3da254042ec6516195142f03
#
_entry.id   afc319ce3da254042ec6516195142f03
#
_cell.length_a   1.000
_cell.length_b   1.000
_cell.length_c   1.000
_cell.angle_alpha   90.00
_cell.angle_beta   90.00
_cell.angle_gamma   90.00
#
_symmetry.space_group_name_H-M   'P 1'
#
loop_
_entity.id
_entity.type
_entity.pdbx_description
1 polymer ?
#
loop_
_entity_poly.entity_id
_entity_poly.type
_entity_poly.pdbx_seq_one_letter_code
_entity_poly.pdbx_strand_id
1 'polypeptide(L)'
;MEYYSKEKNDKIKCLLCRHYCKLKEGQVGVCGVNKNAKGELETLIYGHPIALNVDPVEKKPLYHVLPGSDALSFGTVGCNFQCPFCQNWAISQEKSIDTTINITPHEMINLASKYSCESIAYTYNEPTIFYPYAKDIGLLAREKGIKNLFITSIPAKSYL
;
A
#
# COMPACT_ATOMS: atom_id res chain seq x y z
N MET A 1 -15.10 5.95 -2.59
CA MET A 1 -14.95 4.57 -3.15
C MET A 1 -15.05 3.61 -2.00
N GLU A 2 -15.90 2.60 -2.12
CA GLU A 2 -16.02 1.57 -1.08
C GLU A 2 -14.94 0.50 -1.30
N TYR A 3 -14.22 0.16 -0.24
CA TYR A 3 -13.17 -0.87 -0.27
C TYR A 3 -13.72 -2.27 -0.03
N TYR A 4 -14.97 -2.38 0.35
CA TYR A 4 -15.67 -3.64 0.58
C TYR A 4 -17.18 -3.47 0.38
N SER A 5 -17.87 -4.58 0.25
CA SER A 5 -19.33 -4.65 0.31
C SER A 5 -19.76 -5.58 1.44
N LYS A 6 -20.84 -5.23 2.13
CA LYS A 6 -21.45 -6.07 3.17
C LYS A 6 -22.21 -7.22 2.52
N GLU A 7 -22.08 -8.40 3.11
CA GLU A 7 -22.81 -9.61 2.76
C GLU A 7 -23.67 -10.07 3.96
N LYS A 8 -24.47 -11.12 3.78
CA LYS A 8 -25.30 -11.68 4.88
C LYS A 8 -24.40 -12.24 6.00
N ASN A 9 -24.91 -12.23 7.24
CA ASN A 9 -24.28 -12.80 8.43
C ASN A 9 -22.90 -12.16 8.74
N ASP A 10 -22.84 -10.85 8.74
CA ASP A 10 -21.64 -10.04 9.04
C ASP A 10 -20.40 -10.40 8.19
N LYS A 11 -20.62 -11.07 7.07
CA LYS A 11 -19.57 -11.27 6.08
C LYS A 11 -19.37 -10.01 5.24
N ILE A 12 -18.15 -9.85 4.77
CA ILE A 12 -17.80 -8.81 3.81
C ILE A 12 -17.11 -9.41 2.59
N LYS A 13 -17.23 -8.72 1.47
CA LYS A 13 -16.42 -8.96 0.28
C LYS A 13 -15.42 -7.81 0.13
N CYS A 14 -14.13 -8.11 0.28
CA CYS A 14 -13.06 -7.14 0.04
C CYS A 14 -12.98 -6.79 -1.45
N LEU A 15 -12.86 -5.50 -1.76
CA LEU A 15 -12.81 -4.99 -3.14
C LEU A 15 -11.45 -4.37 -3.52
N LEU A 16 -10.45 -4.43 -2.63
CA LEU A 16 -9.13 -3.82 -2.83
C LEU A 16 -8.35 -4.47 -3.98
N CYS A 17 -8.53 -5.78 -4.22
CA CYS A 17 -7.84 -6.46 -5.31
C CYS A 17 -8.73 -7.49 -5.99
N ARG A 18 -8.24 -8.12 -7.06
CA ARG A 18 -9.00 -9.10 -7.88
C ARG A 18 -9.30 -10.43 -7.21
N HIS A 19 -8.76 -10.70 -6.02
CA HIS A 19 -9.14 -11.89 -5.26
C HIS A 19 -10.56 -11.81 -4.71
N TYR A 20 -11.11 -10.61 -4.49
CA TYR A 20 -12.46 -10.41 -3.99
C TYR A 20 -12.78 -11.31 -2.80
N CYS A 21 -11.86 -11.37 -1.82
CA CYS A 21 -11.96 -12.26 -0.67
C CYS A 21 -13.29 -12.08 0.06
N LYS A 22 -14.02 -13.17 0.26
CA LYS A 22 -15.21 -13.20 1.12
C LYS A 22 -14.77 -13.59 2.52
N LEU A 23 -14.89 -12.64 3.44
CA LEU A 23 -14.34 -12.75 4.78
C LEU A 23 -15.47 -12.86 5.81
N LYS A 24 -15.42 -13.92 6.63
CA LYS A 24 -16.21 -14.04 7.86
C LYS A 24 -15.59 -13.13 8.93
N GLU A 25 -16.34 -12.90 10.02
CA GLU A 25 -15.81 -12.21 11.20
C GLU A 25 -14.45 -12.79 11.64
N GLY A 26 -13.50 -11.91 11.88
CA GLY A 26 -12.13 -12.25 12.27
C GLY A 26 -11.24 -12.80 11.16
N GLN A 27 -11.79 -13.13 9.99
CA GLN A 27 -11.03 -13.72 8.90
C GLN A 27 -10.20 -12.66 8.15
N VAL A 28 -8.96 -13.03 7.79
CA VAL A 28 -8.03 -12.22 7.01
C VAL A 28 -8.04 -12.67 5.55
N GLY A 29 -7.87 -11.73 4.62
CA GLY A 29 -7.76 -12.01 3.19
C GLY A 29 -6.45 -12.71 2.82
N VAL A 30 -6.34 -13.14 1.56
CA VAL A 30 -5.14 -13.83 1.03
C VAL A 30 -3.84 -13.01 1.19
N CYS A 31 -3.95 -11.70 1.23
CA CYS A 31 -2.83 -10.78 1.43
C CYS A 31 -2.25 -10.81 2.85
N GLY A 32 -2.96 -11.38 3.83
CA GLY A 32 -2.55 -11.45 5.23
C GLY A 32 -2.80 -10.18 6.06
N VAL A 33 -3.29 -9.09 5.47
CA VAL A 33 -3.28 -7.76 6.12
C VAL A 33 -4.60 -6.99 6.09
N ASN A 34 -5.62 -7.51 5.42
CA ASN A 34 -6.97 -6.95 5.40
C ASN A 34 -7.94 -7.94 6.03
N LYS A 35 -8.64 -7.53 7.07
CA LYS A 35 -9.45 -8.37 7.96
C LYS A 35 -10.90 -7.90 7.99
N ASN A 36 -11.82 -8.82 8.18
CA ASN A 36 -13.18 -8.47 8.58
C ASN A 36 -13.21 -8.27 10.10
N ALA A 37 -13.52 -7.08 10.55
CA ALA A 37 -13.74 -6.73 11.93
C ALA A 37 -15.17 -6.22 12.10
N LYS A 38 -16.04 -7.03 12.67
CA LYS A 38 -17.45 -6.69 12.96
C LYS A 38 -18.23 -6.22 11.74
N GLY A 39 -18.03 -6.89 10.59
CA GLY A 39 -18.70 -6.54 9.33
C GLY A 39 -18.11 -5.35 8.61
N GLU A 40 -16.91 -4.92 8.97
CA GLU A 40 -16.16 -3.84 8.33
C GLU A 40 -14.76 -4.30 7.92
N LEU A 41 -14.21 -3.69 6.86
CA LEU A 41 -12.86 -3.99 6.41
C LEU A 41 -11.85 -3.17 7.20
N GLU A 42 -11.05 -3.85 8.00
CA GLU A 42 -9.90 -3.29 8.71
C GLU A 42 -8.61 -3.56 7.95
N THR A 43 -7.84 -2.53 7.65
CA THR A 43 -6.50 -2.62 7.05
C THR A 43 -5.47 -2.56 8.18
N LEU A 44 -4.95 -3.72 8.57
CA LEU A 44 -4.08 -3.89 9.75
C LEU A 44 -2.72 -3.17 9.63
N ILE A 45 -2.33 -2.82 8.43
CA ILE A 45 -1.04 -2.19 8.09
C ILE A 45 -1.16 -0.69 7.82
N TYR A 46 -2.30 -0.08 8.13
CA TYR A 46 -2.47 1.37 7.97
C TYR A 46 -1.55 2.12 8.95
N GLY A 47 -0.64 2.91 8.41
CA GLY A 47 0.37 3.62 9.21
C GLY A 47 1.61 2.79 9.59
N HIS A 48 1.69 1.52 9.17
CA HIS A 48 2.78 0.61 9.56
C HIS A 48 3.65 0.18 8.34
N PRO A 49 4.45 1.09 7.76
CA PRO A 49 5.43 0.71 6.74
C PRO A 49 6.56 -0.12 7.38
N ILE A 50 7.00 -1.18 6.70
CA ILE A 50 8.15 -1.99 7.15
C ILE A 50 9.43 -1.65 6.40
N ALA A 51 9.31 -1.10 5.22
CA ALA A 51 10.40 -0.61 4.40
C ALA A 51 10.14 0.85 4.02
N LEU A 52 11.11 1.71 4.28
CA LEU A 52 11.06 3.14 3.95
C LEU A 52 12.46 3.60 3.54
N ASN A 53 12.62 4.03 2.30
CA ASN A 53 13.90 4.44 1.74
C ASN A 53 13.74 5.65 0.80
N VAL A 54 14.82 6.41 0.67
CA VAL A 54 14.97 7.38 -0.42
C VAL A 54 15.72 6.68 -1.54
N ASP A 55 15.09 6.55 -2.69
CA ASP A 55 15.64 5.85 -3.85
C ASP A 55 15.59 6.74 -5.10
N PRO A 56 16.58 6.68 -6.01
CA PRO A 56 16.43 7.25 -7.34
C PRO A 56 15.16 6.72 -8.03
N VAL A 57 14.47 7.59 -8.74
CA VAL A 57 13.21 7.22 -9.44
C VAL A 57 13.44 6.10 -10.46
N GLU A 58 14.63 6.04 -11.06
CA GLU A 58 15.04 5.02 -12.02
C GLU A 58 15.10 3.61 -11.42
N LYS A 59 15.26 3.50 -10.10
CA LYS A 59 15.15 2.19 -9.40
C LYS A 59 13.74 1.57 -9.51
N LYS A 60 12.75 2.37 -9.89
CA LYS A 60 11.37 1.92 -10.17
C LYS A 60 11.12 1.71 -11.68
N PRO A 61 12.12 1.43 -12.50
CA PRO A 61 12.29 1.58 -13.95
C PRO A 61 11.48 2.72 -14.60
N LEU A 62 11.41 3.87 -13.95
CA LEU A 62 10.69 5.05 -14.43
C LEU A 62 11.67 6.08 -15.01
N TYR A 63 12.23 5.79 -16.20
CA TYR A 63 13.28 6.61 -16.82
C TYR A 63 12.78 7.92 -17.45
N HIS A 64 11.46 8.05 -17.66
CA HIS A 64 10.85 9.22 -18.28
C HIS A 64 9.98 10.05 -17.31
N VAL A 65 9.94 9.66 -16.06
CA VAL A 65 9.19 10.37 -15.01
C VAL A 65 10.18 10.97 -14.03
N LEU A 66 10.29 12.30 -14.01
CA LEU A 66 11.19 13.05 -13.12
C LEU A 66 12.63 12.50 -13.13
N PRO A 67 13.29 12.35 -14.30
CA PRO A 67 14.60 11.71 -14.38
C PRO A 67 15.63 12.43 -13.50
N GLY A 68 16.42 11.65 -12.75
CA GLY A 68 17.43 12.15 -11.82
C GLY A 68 16.88 12.61 -10.47
N SER A 69 15.58 12.44 -10.20
CA SER A 69 14.98 12.81 -8.92
C SER A 69 14.95 11.65 -7.92
N ASP A 70 14.75 11.99 -6.65
CA ASP A 70 14.55 11.02 -5.59
C ASP A 70 13.05 10.77 -5.29
N ALA A 71 12.75 9.52 -4.98
CA ALA A 71 11.43 9.07 -4.54
C ALA A 71 11.50 8.55 -3.09
N LEU A 72 10.62 9.03 -2.22
CA LEU A 72 10.40 8.39 -0.93
C LEU A 72 9.61 7.09 -1.18
N SER A 73 10.27 5.97 -1.05
CA SER A 73 9.76 4.65 -1.39
C SER A 73 9.36 3.89 -0.15
N PHE A 74 8.15 3.35 -0.10
CA PHE A 74 7.76 2.52 1.04
C PHE A 74 6.90 1.32 0.63
N GLY A 75 6.91 0.33 1.51
CA GLY A 75 6.04 -0.84 1.45
C GLY A 75 5.67 -1.33 2.84
N THR A 76 4.75 -2.25 2.88
CA THR A 76 4.20 -2.85 4.11
C THR A 76 4.49 -4.35 4.13
N VAL A 77 4.13 -5.04 5.21
CA VAL A 77 4.10 -6.50 5.21
C VAL A 77 2.92 -7.02 4.39
N GLY A 78 3.02 -8.28 3.95
CA GLY A 78 2.00 -8.97 3.19
C GLY A 78 2.01 -8.65 1.70
N CYS A 79 1.36 -9.50 0.93
CA CYS A 79 1.13 -9.33 -0.50
C CYS A 79 0.00 -10.26 -0.94
N ASN A 80 -0.74 -9.87 -1.96
CA ASN A 80 -1.74 -10.73 -2.59
C ASN A 80 -1.18 -11.60 -3.73
N PHE A 81 0.15 -11.54 -3.95
CA PHE A 81 0.91 -12.40 -4.85
C PHE A 81 1.88 -13.31 -4.11
N GLN A 82 2.27 -14.41 -4.75
CA GLN A 82 3.27 -15.38 -4.28
C GLN A 82 4.28 -15.65 -5.39
N CYS A 83 4.91 -14.60 -5.91
CA CYS A 83 5.86 -14.70 -7.00
C CYS A 83 7.10 -15.49 -6.56
N PRO A 84 7.50 -16.59 -7.22
CA PRO A 84 8.65 -17.41 -6.81
C PRO A 84 9.99 -16.67 -6.93
N PHE A 85 10.03 -15.60 -7.72
CA PHE A 85 11.20 -14.74 -7.94
C PHE A 85 11.10 -13.40 -7.18
N CYS A 86 10.29 -13.29 -6.13
CA CYS A 86 10.09 -12.04 -5.40
C CYS A 86 11.38 -11.61 -4.69
N GLN A 87 11.93 -10.45 -5.08
CA GLN A 87 13.10 -9.86 -4.43
C GLN A 87 12.81 -9.44 -2.99
N ASN A 88 11.55 -9.12 -2.70
CA ASN A 88 11.08 -8.64 -1.39
C ASN A 88 10.31 -9.75 -0.64
N TRP A 89 10.67 -11.01 -0.83
CA TRP A 89 9.97 -12.16 -0.24
C TRP A 89 9.80 -12.03 1.27
N ALA A 90 10.85 -11.60 1.97
CA ALA A 90 10.86 -11.48 3.43
C ALA A 90 9.74 -10.59 3.97
N ILE A 91 9.43 -9.47 3.29
CA ILE A 91 8.34 -8.58 3.71
C ILE A 91 7.01 -8.93 3.06
N SER A 92 7.02 -9.41 1.81
CA SER A 92 5.79 -9.70 1.06
C SER A 92 5.05 -10.93 1.59
N GLN A 93 5.75 -11.88 2.21
CA GLN A 93 5.15 -13.09 2.80
C GLN A 93 5.11 -13.05 4.33
N GLU A 94 5.63 -11.98 4.95
CA GLU A 94 5.50 -11.74 6.39
C GLU A 94 4.04 -11.48 6.76
N LYS A 95 3.61 -12.00 7.89
CA LYS A 95 2.25 -11.84 8.43
C LYS A 95 2.24 -11.17 9.80
N SER A 96 3.37 -11.09 10.46
CA SER A 96 3.50 -10.34 11.71
C SER A 96 3.61 -8.85 11.40
N ILE A 97 2.79 -8.06 12.06
CA ILE A 97 2.74 -6.61 11.85
C ILE A 97 3.43 -5.95 13.04
N ASP A 98 4.51 -5.24 12.77
CA ASP A 98 5.13 -4.40 13.78
C ASP A 98 4.35 -3.09 13.91
N THR A 99 3.61 -2.96 15.01
CA THR A 99 2.82 -1.76 15.31
C THR A 99 3.59 -0.71 16.11
N THR A 100 4.87 -0.94 16.42
CA THR A 100 5.71 0.05 17.13
C THR A 100 6.04 1.24 16.23
N ILE A 101 6.12 1.02 14.92
CA ILE A 101 6.28 2.07 13.91
C ILE A 101 4.89 2.47 13.44
N ASN A 102 4.53 3.73 13.67
CA ASN A 102 3.31 4.33 13.13
C ASN A 102 3.64 5.66 12.48
N ILE A 103 3.49 5.72 11.17
CA ILE A 103 3.74 6.93 10.36
C ILE A 103 2.41 7.37 9.74
N THR A 104 1.91 8.49 10.20
CA THR A 104 0.69 9.09 9.65
C THR A 104 0.90 9.58 8.21
N PRO A 105 -0.17 9.77 7.41
CA PRO A 105 -0.03 10.37 6.09
C PRO A 105 0.69 11.72 6.08
N HIS A 106 0.45 12.57 7.09
CA HIS A 106 1.13 13.87 7.22
C HIS A 106 2.63 13.72 7.50
N GLU A 107 3.02 12.78 8.35
CA GLU A 107 4.42 12.48 8.62
C GLU A 107 5.13 11.94 7.39
N MET A 108 4.45 11.13 6.57
CA MET A 108 5.00 10.64 5.29
C MET A 108 5.31 11.81 4.35
N ILE A 109 4.41 12.80 4.25
CA ILE A 109 4.64 14.02 3.45
C ILE A 109 5.80 14.84 4.02
N ASN A 110 5.88 14.98 5.35
CA ASN A 110 6.98 15.70 6.01
C ASN A 110 8.32 15.01 5.73
N LEU A 111 8.37 13.69 5.74
CA LEU A 111 9.57 12.92 5.38
C LEU A 111 9.96 13.14 3.92
N ALA A 112 9.00 13.07 2.98
CA ALA A 112 9.29 13.35 1.58
C ALA A 112 9.85 14.75 1.38
N SER A 113 9.27 15.76 2.03
CA SER A 113 9.74 17.14 1.98
C SER A 113 11.13 17.30 2.62
N LYS A 114 11.36 16.67 3.78
CA LYS A 114 12.65 16.72 4.50
C LYS A 114 13.81 16.18 3.65
N TYR A 115 13.55 15.13 2.89
CA TYR A 115 14.56 14.53 2.01
C TYR A 115 14.49 15.04 0.56
N SER A 116 13.75 16.13 0.32
CA SER A 116 13.63 16.75 -1.01
C SER A 116 13.16 15.78 -2.10
N CYS A 117 12.36 14.76 -1.74
CA CYS A 117 11.83 13.80 -2.69
C CYS A 117 10.72 14.45 -3.53
N GLU A 118 10.85 14.40 -4.85
CA GLU A 118 9.86 14.93 -5.78
C GLU A 118 8.65 13.99 -5.95
N SER A 119 8.78 12.75 -5.48
CA SER A 119 7.74 11.73 -5.58
C SER A 119 7.70 10.81 -4.36
N ILE A 120 6.54 10.16 -4.17
CA ILE A 120 6.37 9.05 -3.23
C ILE A 120 6.04 7.80 -4.04
N ALA A 121 6.81 6.72 -3.83
CA ALA A 121 6.62 5.44 -4.49
C ALA A 121 6.02 4.41 -3.53
N TYR A 122 4.81 3.97 -3.86
CA TYR A 122 4.10 2.86 -3.22
C TYR A 122 4.60 1.57 -3.86
N THR A 123 5.49 0.82 -3.18
CA THR A 123 6.30 -0.22 -3.83
C THR A 123 6.70 -1.35 -2.87
N TYR A 124 7.66 -2.18 -3.25
CA TYR A 124 8.24 -3.35 -2.58
C TYR A 124 7.30 -4.54 -2.49
N ASN A 125 6.04 -4.37 -2.11
CA ASN A 125 4.95 -5.33 -2.23
C ASN A 125 3.82 -4.74 -3.10
N GLU A 126 2.72 -5.44 -3.25
CA GLU A 126 1.60 -4.96 -4.09
C GLU A 126 0.81 -3.84 -3.37
N PRO A 127 0.85 -2.58 -3.83
CA PRO A 127 0.28 -1.46 -3.10
C PRO A 127 -1.26 -1.45 -3.04
N THR A 128 -1.95 -2.25 -3.82
CA THR A 128 -3.41 -2.37 -3.72
C THR A 128 -3.88 -2.91 -2.38
N ILE A 129 -3.04 -3.68 -1.65
CA ILE A 129 -3.41 -4.22 -0.36
C ILE A 129 -3.44 -3.17 0.76
N PHE A 130 -2.67 -2.09 0.61
CA PHE A 130 -2.65 -0.94 1.53
C PHE A 130 -3.18 0.35 0.88
N TYR A 131 -4.03 0.20 -0.13
CA TYR A 131 -4.58 1.33 -0.89
C TYR A 131 -5.26 2.40 -0.03
N PRO A 132 -6.00 2.11 1.07
CA PRO A 132 -6.54 3.16 1.94
C PRO A 132 -5.47 4.12 2.45
N TYR A 133 -4.35 3.59 2.95
CA TYR A 133 -3.22 4.38 3.43
C TYR A 133 -2.52 5.13 2.28
N ALA A 134 -2.27 4.45 1.16
CA ALA A 134 -1.67 5.06 -0.02
C ALA A 134 -2.52 6.21 -0.59
N LYS A 135 -3.86 6.07 -0.57
CA LYS A 135 -4.77 7.12 -1.01
C LYS A 135 -4.69 8.38 -0.14
N ASP A 136 -4.70 8.22 1.17
CA ASP A 136 -4.67 9.35 2.09
C ASP A 136 -3.33 10.11 1.97
N ILE A 137 -2.21 9.39 1.85
CA ILE A 137 -0.91 9.99 1.52
C ILE A 137 -0.97 10.69 0.16
N GLY A 138 -1.53 10.02 -0.85
CA GLY A 138 -1.57 10.52 -2.23
C GLY A 138 -2.36 11.82 -2.38
N LEU A 139 -3.43 11.98 -1.63
CA LEU A 139 -4.20 13.22 -1.61
C LEU A 139 -3.37 14.38 -1.05
N LEU A 140 -2.70 14.18 0.09
CA LEU A 140 -1.82 15.18 0.70
C LEU A 140 -0.60 15.49 -0.16
N ALA A 141 -0.01 14.47 -0.81
CA ALA A 141 1.11 14.63 -1.73
C ALA A 141 0.75 15.56 -2.89
N ARG A 142 -0.43 15.39 -3.48
CA ARG A 142 -0.94 16.27 -4.56
C ARG A 142 -1.04 17.73 -4.13
N GLU A 143 -1.52 18.00 -2.93
CA GLU A 143 -1.61 19.36 -2.38
C GLU A 143 -0.23 20.03 -2.24
N LYS A 144 0.82 19.24 -2.04
CA LYS A 144 2.22 19.69 -1.94
C LYS A 144 2.99 19.62 -3.27
N GLY A 145 2.34 19.23 -4.36
CA GLY A 145 2.99 19.08 -5.67
C GLY A 145 3.89 17.84 -5.79
N ILE A 146 3.93 16.96 -4.78
CA ILE A 146 4.68 15.70 -4.78
C ILE A 146 3.95 14.70 -5.66
N LYS A 147 4.67 14.01 -6.56
CA LYS A 147 4.07 13.03 -7.47
C LYS A 147 3.86 11.67 -6.79
N ASN A 148 2.81 10.97 -7.17
CA ASN A 148 2.50 9.63 -6.66
C ASN A 148 2.89 8.58 -7.71
N LEU A 149 3.73 7.62 -7.32
CA LEU A 149 4.20 6.53 -8.17
C LEU A 149 3.68 5.20 -7.62
N PHE A 150 2.72 4.62 -8.32
CA PHE A 150 2.07 3.38 -7.89
C PHE A 150 2.69 2.20 -8.65
N ILE A 151 3.60 1.47 -7.99
CA ILE A 151 4.36 0.37 -8.59
C ILE A 151 3.61 -0.93 -8.35
N THR A 152 2.77 -1.30 -9.29
CA THR A 152 1.80 -2.39 -9.16
C THR A 152 1.94 -3.42 -10.27
N SER A 153 1.68 -4.69 -9.95
CA SER A 153 1.54 -5.79 -10.90
C SER A 153 0.09 -6.06 -11.31
N ILE A 154 -0.87 -5.29 -10.78
CA ILE A 154 -2.29 -5.41 -11.15
C ILE A 154 -2.60 -4.36 -12.21
N PRO A 155 -3.19 -4.77 -13.37
CA PRO A 155 -3.73 -3.79 -14.31
C PRO A 155 -4.73 -2.90 -13.57
N ALA A 156 -4.57 -1.59 -13.69
CA ALA A 156 -5.43 -0.62 -13.02
C ALA A 156 -6.91 -0.92 -13.34
N LYS A 157 -7.68 -1.33 -12.35
CA LYS A 157 -9.07 -0.92 -12.32
C LYS A 157 -9.03 0.59 -12.13
N SER A 158 -9.88 1.32 -12.84
CA SER A 158 -10.05 2.76 -12.70
C SER A 158 -10.29 3.17 -11.24
N TYR A 159 -9.21 3.25 -10.49
CA TYR A 159 -9.19 3.82 -9.14
C TYR A 159 -8.89 5.33 -9.17
N LEU A 160 -8.87 5.89 -10.40
CA LEU A 160 -8.67 7.31 -10.68
C LEU A 160 -10.00 7.98 -10.96
#